data_453e1a3a622e5644bef77cb841256dda
#
_entry.id   453e1a3a622e5644bef77cb841256dda
#
_cell.length_a   1.000
_cell.length_b   1.000
_cell.length_c   1.000
_cell.angle_alpha   90.00
_cell.angle_beta   90.00
_cell.angle_gamma   90.00
#
_symmetry.space_group_name_H-M   'P 1'
#
loop_
_entity.id
_entity.type
_entity.pdbx_description
1 polymer ?
#
loop_
_entity_poly.entity_id
_entity_poly.type
_entity_poly.pdbx_seq_one_letter_code
_entity_poly.pdbx_strand_id
1 'polypeptide(L)'
;MNESFSLGGILNRVKMSDESKPGDEEVNDNKHLSKTAATDAEVTFEHRSAPPETRLYKKRWVIVFLFSSYSLCNSYQWIQYGIINNIFMRFYSVDSFTIDWMSMIYMLTYIPLIFPVSWLLDKKGLRVIALVAAALNCTGTWIKVASARPDLFPVTFFGQFTCSVAQVFILGMPSRIASVWFGSEEVSTACSIGVFGNQLGIAIGFLVPPILVPNADDLDELAAHIRVMFYITAGVATFLFVLVVIVFQERPDIPPTHAQAAARRISPENYSYTASIHRLLRNKAFILLVITYGLNVGCFYAVSTLLNRMIIEHYPGEEVNAGRIGLTIVIAGMVGSLICGIWLDRSKTYKQTTLAVYLMSLVGLVLYAFTLDLGHLWVVFITAGALGFFMTGYLPLGFEFAVELTYPESEGTSSGLLNCSAQVFGIIFTICQGKIMDSFNTLAGNLFLCAFLLIGTIITGADQSILIYMTIKHRKKTLGCLNTKKATLFWDGYSQKSSRSKHRARWDFCVSLH
;
A
#
# COMPACT_ATOMS: atom_id res chain seq x y z
N MET A 1 13.68 -1.85 -25.51
CA MET A 1 12.96 -3.00 -26.05
C MET A 1 11.71 -3.12 -25.21
N ASN A 2 10.61 -2.62 -25.78
CA ASN A 2 9.31 -2.50 -25.13
C ASN A 2 8.51 -3.78 -25.35
N GLU A 3 8.06 -4.41 -24.28
CA GLU A 3 6.82 -5.17 -24.27
C GLU A 3 6.17 -5.04 -22.89
N SER A 4 5.26 -4.08 -22.84
CA SER A 4 4.34 -3.87 -21.74
C SER A 4 3.21 -4.90 -21.84
N PHE A 5 3.06 -5.75 -20.81
CA PHE A 5 1.90 -6.63 -20.70
C PHE A 5 0.69 -5.85 -20.20
N SER A 6 -0.22 -5.54 -21.13
CA SER A 6 -1.55 -4.98 -20.89
C SER A 6 -2.57 -6.10 -20.74
N LEU A 7 -3.43 -6.00 -19.74
CA LEU A 7 -4.65 -6.85 -19.57
C LEU A 7 -5.66 -6.75 -20.72
N GLY A 8 -5.37 -5.97 -21.76
CA GLY A 8 -6.16 -5.84 -23.00
C GLY A 8 -5.97 -6.97 -24.02
N GLY A 9 -4.96 -7.84 -23.85
CA GLY A 9 -4.58 -8.84 -24.85
C GLY A 9 -5.50 -10.07 -24.99
N ILE A 10 -6.47 -10.27 -24.10
CA ILE A 10 -7.32 -11.48 -24.12
C ILE A 10 -8.61 -11.28 -24.92
N LEU A 11 -9.02 -10.05 -25.22
CA LEU A 11 -10.27 -9.76 -25.94
C LEU A 11 -10.11 -9.57 -27.47
N ASN A 12 -8.89 -9.51 -28.00
CA ASN A 12 -8.65 -9.26 -29.44
C ASN A 12 -8.23 -10.49 -30.26
N ARG A 13 -8.31 -11.71 -29.74
CA ARG A 13 -7.93 -12.93 -30.50
C ARG A 13 -9.10 -13.73 -31.08
N VAL A 14 -10.29 -13.16 -31.15
CA VAL A 14 -11.49 -13.84 -31.73
C VAL A 14 -11.99 -13.16 -33.01
N LYS A 15 -11.21 -12.32 -33.66
CA LYS A 15 -11.59 -11.80 -34.97
C LYS A 15 -10.37 -11.72 -35.88
N MET A 16 -10.08 -12.79 -36.56
CA MET A 16 -9.46 -12.79 -37.90
C MET A 16 -9.31 -14.22 -38.42
N SER A 17 -10.32 -14.69 -39.09
CA SER A 17 -10.24 -15.68 -40.20
C SER A 17 -11.61 -15.74 -40.89
N ASP A 18 -11.76 -14.98 -41.95
CA ASP A 18 -12.52 -15.36 -43.15
C ASP A 18 -12.39 -14.22 -44.16
N GLU A 19 -11.44 -14.37 -45.04
CA GLU A 19 -11.44 -13.82 -46.38
C GLU A 19 -10.93 -14.89 -47.35
N SER A 20 -11.84 -15.44 -48.16
CA SER A 20 -11.49 -15.98 -49.45
C SER A 20 -12.63 -15.75 -50.43
N LYS A 21 -12.24 -15.24 -51.59
CA LYS A 21 -13.00 -14.72 -52.70
C LYS A 21 -13.64 -15.80 -53.59
N PRO A 22 -14.39 -15.37 -54.64
CA PRO A 22 -15.58 -16.02 -55.14
C PRO A 22 -15.34 -16.86 -56.43
N GLY A 23 -16.27 -17.71 -56.73
CA GLY A 23 -16.35 -18.43 -58.02
C GLY A 23 -17.80 -18.58 -58.42
N ASP A 24 -18.09 -18.08 -59.61
CA ASP A 24 -19.33 -18.11 -60.36
C ASP A 24 -19.85 -19.53 -60.59
N GLU A 25 -21.16 -19.73 -60.62
CA GLU A 25 -21.86 -20.39 -61.70
C GLU A 25 -23.41 -20.46 -61.51
N GLU A 26 -24.06 -20.35 -62.58
CA GLU A 26 -25.47 -20.14 -62.93
C GLU A 26 -26.44 -21.31 -62.64
N VAL A 27 -27.69 -20.90 -62.70
CA VAL A 27 -28.86 -21.61 -63.42
C VAL A 27 -29.91 -22.33 -62.56
N ASN A 28 -31.04 -21.68 -62.53
CA ASN A 28 -32.40 -22.14 -62.91
C ASN A 28 -33.40 -22.74 -61.92
N ASP A 29 -34.50 -21.99 -61.88
CA ASP A 29 -35.94 -22.40 -61.91
C ASP A 29 -36.55 -23.37 -60.87
N ASN A 30 -37.48 -22.89 -60.09
CA ASN A 30 -38.93 -23.03 -60.28
C ASN A 30 -39.76 -22.73 -59.02
N LYS A 31 -40.72 -21.84 -59.26
CA LYS A 31 -42.03 -21.66 -58.62
C LYS A 31 -42.58 -22.77 -57.71
N HIS A 32 -43.06 -22.40 -56.49
CA HIS A 32 -44.49 -22.42 -56.17
C HIS A 32 -44.85 -21.83 -54.83
N LEU A 33 -45.83 -20.95 -54.86
CA LEU A 33 -46.68 -20.40 -53.85
C LEU A 33 -46.82 -21.15 -52.51
N SER A 34 -46.67 -20.42 -51.34
CA SER A 34 -47.84 -20.29 -50.44
C SER A 34 -47.67 -19.05 -49.54
N LYS A 35 -48.67 -18.23 -49.52
CA LYS A 35 -48.89 -17.09 -48.63
C LYS A 35 -49.16 -17.63 -47.24
N THR A 36 -48.46 -17.13 -46.24
CA THR A 36 -49.01 -16.91 -44.88
C THR A 36 -48.22 -15.82 -44.14
N ALA A 37 -48.99 -14.80 -43.83
CA ALA A 37 -48.83 -13.82 -42.76
C ALA A 37 -47.41 -13.39 -42.34
N ALA A 38 -46.99 -12.25 -42.83
CA ALA A 38 -45.98 -11.41 -42.23
C ALA A 38 -46.52 -10.83 -40.93
N THR A 39 -45.93 -11.21 -39.81
CA THR A 39 -45.98 -10.44 -38.60
C THR A 39 -44.66 -9.64 -38.56
N ASP A 40 -44.79 -8.33 -38.70
CA ASP A 40 -43.70 -7.38 -38.60
C ASP A 40 -43.06 -7.48 -37.22
N ALA A 41 -41.96 -8.22 -37.09
CA ALA A 41 -41.01 -8.05 -36.02
C ALA A 41 -40.08 -6.92 -36.45
N GLU A 42 -40.46 -5.72 -36.07
CA GLU A 42 -39.61 -4.53 -36.08
C GLU A 42 -38.37 -4.86 -35.24
N VAL A 43 -37.29 -5.30 -35.90
CA VAL A 43 -35.96 -5.36 -35.28
C VAL A 43 -35.56 -3.91 -35.02
N THR A 44 -35.88 -3.43 -33.85
CA THR A 44 -35.31 -2.18 -33.32
C THR A 44 -33.80 -2.34 -33.34
N PHE A 45 -33.17 -1.73 -34.34
CA PHE A 45 -31.74 -1.45 -34.32
C PHE A 45 -31.50 -0.60 -33.09
N GLU A 46 -31.06 -1.22 -31.97
CA GLU A 46 -30.47 -0.48 -30.87
C GLU A 46 -29.40 0.41 -31.49
N HIS A 47 -29.62 1.70 -31.39
CA HIS A 47 -28.65 2.73 -31.69
C HIS A 47 -27.37 2.34 -30.92
N ARG A 48 -26.40 1.76 -31.62
CA ARG A 48 -25.03 1.65 -31.13
C ARG A 48 -24.57 3.07 -30.85
N SER A 49 -24.79 3.53 -29.62
CA SER A 49 -24.24 4.77 -29.15
C SER A 49 -22.73 4.73 -29.41
N ALA A 50 -22.21 5.75 -30.05
CA ALA A 50 -20.79 5.90 -30.32
C ALA A 50 -19.98 5.56 -29.04
N PRO A 51 -18.84 4.87 -29.17
CA PRO A 51 -18.04 4.54 -28.00
C PRO A 51 -17.78 5.83 -27.19
N PRO A 52 -17.93 5.79 -25.85
CA PRO A 52 -17.80 6.98 -25.02
C PRO A 52 -16.42 7.62 -25.25
N GLU A 53 -16.40 8.93 -25.47
CA GLU A 53 -15.17 9.68 -25.65
C GLU A 53 -14.28 9.51 -24.41
N THR A 54 -12.99 9.25 -24.61
CA THR A 54 -11.99 9.12 -23.55
C THR A 54 -10.88 10.13 -23.75
N ARG A 55 -10.44 10.80 -22.66
CA ARG A 55 -9.39 11.82 -22.73
C ARG A 55 -8.48 11.79 -21.51
N LEU A 56 -7.16 11.84 -21.76
CA LEU A 56 -6.14 11.97 -20.72
C LEU A 56 -5.76 13.44 -20.53
N TYR A 57 -6.09 14.01 -19.38
CA TYR A 57 -5.75 15.38 -19.02
C TYR A 57 -4.37 15.47 -18.38
N LYS A 58 -3.56 16.45 -18.78
CA LYS A 58 -2.24 16.71 -18.13
C LYS A 58 -2.39 17.04 -16.62
N LYS A 59 -3.53 17.59 -16.22
CA LYS A 59 -3.86 17.92 -14.83
C LYS A 59 -3.77 16.70 -13.88
N ARG A 60 -3.89 15.48 -14.38
CA ARG A 60 -3.75 14.25 -13.57
C ARG A 60 -2.42 14.20 -12.80
N TRP A 61 -1.34 14.64 -13.44
CA TRP A 61 -0.02 14.69 -12.80
C TRP A 61 0.04 15.72 -11.68
N VAL A 62 -0.59 16.87 -11.86
CA VAL A 62 -0.68 17.90 -10.80
C VAL A 62 -1.45 17.36 -9.59
N ILE A 63 -2.55 16.63 -9.81
CA ILE A 63 -3.35 16.02 -8.75
C ILE A 63 -2.55 15.00 -7.94
N VAL A 64 -1.82 14.09 -8.62
CA VAL A 64 -1.04 13.06 -7.91
C VAL A 64 0.19 13.65 -7.21
N PHE A 65 0.87 14.64 -7.78
CA PHE A 65 1.99 15.31 -7.11
C PHE A 65 1.54 16.15 -5.92
N LEU A 66 0.40 16.83 -6.02
CA LEU A 66 -0.18 17.56 -4.91
C LEU A 66 -0.57 16.61 -3.77
N PHE A 67 -1.22 15.48 -4.11
CA PHE A 67 -1.50 14.41 -3.15
C PHE A 67 -0.21 13.92 -2.47
N SER A 68 0.80 13.57 -3.26
CA SER A 68 2.09 13.10 -2.78
C SER A 68 2.74 14.10 -1.81
N SER A 69 2.62 15.41 -2.10
CA SER A 69 3.19 16.47 -1.27
C SER A 69 2.50 16.61 0.08
N TYR A 70 1.17 16.59 0.15
CA TYR A 70 0.53 16.66 1.46
C TYR A 70 0.58 15.34 2.24
N SER A 71 0.66 14.20 1.56
CA SER A 71 0.99 12.91 2.17
C SER A 71 2.39 12.92 2.80
N LEU A 72 3.39 13.47 2.11
CA LEU A 72 4.74 13.71 2.60
C LEU A 72 4.72 14.55 3.89
N CYS A 73 4.00 15.68 3.87
CA CYS A 73 3.90 16.56 5.02
C CYS A 73 3.24 15.88 6.24
N ASN A 74 2.27 15.00 6.02
CA ASN A 74 1.64 14.23 7.09
C ASN A 74 2.57 13.14 7.65
N SER A 75 3.21 12.36 6.80
CA SER A 75 4.09 11.26 7.22
C SER A 75 5.39 11.75 7.88
N TYR A 76 5.89 12.93 7.50
CA TYR A 76 6.96 13.61 8.23
C TYR A 76 6.62 13.77 9.72
N GLN A 77 5.39 14.15 10.03
CA GLN A 77 4.94 14.41 11.38
C GLN A 77 4.77 13.14 12.24
N TRP A 78 4.60 11.99 11.60
CA TRP A 78 4.50 10.71 12.31
C TRP A 78 5.76 10.41 13.13
N ILE A 79 6.95 10.65 12.57
CA ILE A 79 8.23 10.25 13.18
C ILE A 79 8.97 11.39 13.89
N GLN A 80 8.58 12.65 13.64
CA GLN A 80 9.33 13.84 14.11
C GLN A 80 9.58 13.88 15.63
N TYR A 81 8.71 13.28 16.44
CA TYR A 81 8.89 13.20 17.88
C TYR A 81 9.79 12.04 18.30
N GLY A 82 9.58 10.87 17.67
CA GLY A 82 10.32 9.66 18.01
C GLY A 82 11.80 9.77 17.74
N ILE A 83 12.21 10.43 16.65
CA ILE A 83 13.63 10.54 16.29
C ILE A 83 14.44 11.49 17.18
N ILE A 84 13.81 12.37 17.91
CA ILE A 84 14.40 13.23 18.94
C ILE A 84 13.69 13.05 20.29
N ASN A 85 13.37 11.79 20.61
CA ASN A 85 12.65 11.40 21.82
C ASN A 85 13.32 11.96 23.09
N ASN A 86 14.63 11.79 23.23
CA ASN A 86 15.41 12.29 24.36
C ASN A 86 15.32 13.82 24.55
N ILE A 87 15.22 14.59 23.47
CA ILE A 87 15.07 16.04 23.49
C ILE A 87 13.67 16.42 23.97
N PHE A 88 12.62 15.79 23.43
CA PHE A 88 11.25 16.05 23.84
C PHE A 88 10.92 15.57 25.25
N MET A 89 11.53 14.46 25.72
CA MET A 89 11.44 14.05 27.13
C MET A 89 11.89 15.16 28.08
N ARG A 90 13.04 15.75 27.80
CA ARG A 90 13.58 16.83 28.59
C ARG A 90 12.76 18.11 28.49
N PHE A 91 12.30 18.44 27.27
CA PHE A 91 11.54 19.67 27.03
C PHE A 91 10.17 19.67 27.72
N TYR A 92 9.41 18.57 27.62
CA TYR A 92 8.10 18.46 28.26
C TYR A 92 8.12 17.82 29.64
N SER A 93 9.29 17.42 30.14
CA SER A 93 9.46 16.70 31.43
C SER A 93 8.57 15.47 31.54
N VAL A 94 8.52 14.66 30.50
CA VAL A 94 7.75 13.41 30.40
C VAL A 94 8.68 12.22 30.18
N ASP A 95 8.19 11.02 30.43
CA ASP A 95 8.93 9.79 30.18
C ASP A 95 8.99 9.42 28.69
N SER A 96 9.94 8.58 28.32
CA SER A 96 10.16 8.14 26.95
C SER A 96 8.93 7.45 26.34
N PHE A 97 8.25 6.64 27.13
CA PHE A 97 7.02 5.94 26.69
C PHE A 97 5.90 6.91 26.31
N THR A 98 5.79 8.04 27.01
CA THR A 98 4.82 9.10 26.68
C THR A 98 5.14 9.75 25.33
N ILE A 99 6.42 9.93 24.99
CA ILE A 99 6.83 10.42 23.67
C ILE A 99 6.60 9.35 22.59
N ASP A 100 6.82 8.08 22.88
CA ASP A 100 6.55 6.99 21.93
C ASP A 100 5.07 6.95 21.50
N TRP A 101 4.15 7.35 22.39
CA TRP A 101 2.73 7.50 22.06
C TRP A 101 2.45 8.54 20.98
N MET A 102 3.35 9.52 20.77
CA MET A 102 3.21 10.47 19.66
C MET A 102 3.27 9.79 18.29
N SER A 103 3.99 8.68 18.18
CA SER A 103 4.01 7.83 16.97
C SER A 103 2.89 6.78 16.99
N MET A 104 2.66 6.14 18.15
CA MET A 104 1.65 5.09 18.29
C MET A 104 0.22 5.58 18.11
N ILE A 105 -0.06 6.88 18.38
CA ILE A 105 -1.40 7.45 18.14
C ILE A 105 -1.83 7.38 16.68
N TYR A 106 -0.89 7.47 15.75
CA TYR A 106 -1.15 7.29 14.32
C TYR A 106 -1.62 5.87 14.00
N MET A 107 -1.02 4.88 14.67
CA MET A 107 -1.40 3.48 14.51
C MET A 107 -2.77 3.22 15.15
N LEU A 108 -2.98 3.69 16.38
CA LEU A 108 -4.22 3.49 17.12
C LEU A 108 -5.42 4.13 16.42
N THR A 109 -5.26 5.33 15.90
CA THR A 109 -6.33 6.07 15.21
C THR A 109 -6.75 5.39 13.91
N TYR A 110 -5.80 4.76 13.21
CA TYR A 110 -6.07 4.07 11.94
C TYR A 110 -7.04 2.90 12.10
N ILE A 111 -6.88 2.09 13.14
CA ILE A 111 -7.61 0.84 13.35
C ILE A 111 -9.14 1.03 13.31
N PRO A 112 -9.75 1.89 14.14
CA PRO A 112 -11.20 2.07 14.12
C PRO A 112 -11.68 2.93 12.95
N LEU A 113 -10.87 3.89 12.48
CA LEU A 113 -11.33 4.88 11.51
C LEU A 113 -11.19 4.44 10.05
N ILE A 114 -10.42 3.40 9.75
CA ILE A 114 -10.27 2.93 8.37
C ILE A 114 -11.62 2.52 7.74
N PHE A 115 -12.51 1.89 8.50
CA PHE A 115 -13.81 1.44 8.02
C PHE A 115 -14.74 2.60 7.65
N PRO A 116 -15.02 3.58 8.53
CA PRO A 116 -15.86 4.71 8.18
C PRO A 116 -15.22 5.62 7.13
N VAL A 117 -13.89 5.76 7.12
CA VAL A 117 -13.19 6.58 6.11
C VAL A 117 -13.27 5.94 4.73
N SER A 118 -13.08 4.62 4.61
CA SER A 118 -13.24 3.92 3.33
C SER A 118 -14.67 4.04 2.80
N TRP A 119 -15.68 3.89 3.65
CA TRP A 119 -17.07 4.12 3.28
C TRP A 119 -17.32 5.58 2.84
N LEU A 120 -16.72 6.54 3.53
CA LEU A 120 -16.86 7.96 3.20
C LEU A 120 -16.20 8.29 1.84
N LEU A 121 -15.05 7.68 1.55
CA LEU A 121 -14.36 7.82 0.26
C LEU A 121 -15.24 7.34 -0.90
N ASP A 122 -15.91 6.21 -0.73
CA ASP A 122 -16.81 5.67 -1.76
C ASP A 122 -18.06 6.53 -1.93
N LYS A 123 -18.60 7.11 -0.85
CA LYS A 123 -19.84 7.88 -0.87
C LYS A 123 -19.65 9.36 -1.25
N LYS A 124 -18.60 10.02 -0.78
CA LYS A 124 -18.36 11.46 -0.92
C LYS A 124 -17.30 11.82 -1.95
N GLY A 125 -16.51 10.84 -2.37
CA GLY A 125 -15.51 10.96 -3.41
C GLY A 125 -14.18 11.59 -2.96
N LEU A 126 -13.25 11.71 -3.92
CA LEU A 126 -11.86 12.08 -3.69
C LEU A 126 -11.65 13.50 -3.18
N ARG A 127 -12.39 14.48 -3.72
CA ARG A 127 -12.19 15.89 -3.37
C ARG A 127 -12.51 16.17 -1.91
N VAL A 128 -13.63 15.66 -1.42
CA VAL A 128 -14.04 15.85 -0.02
C VAL A 128 -13.01 15.22 0.91
N ILE A 129 -12.57 14.01 0.61
CA ILE A 129 -11.55 13.30 1.39
C ILE A 129 -10.23 14.08 1.41
N ALA A 130 -9.75 14.55 0.26
CA ALA A 130 -8.53 15.35 0.18
C ALA A 130 -8.63 16.66 0.97
N LEU A 131 -9.77 17.37 0.89
CA LEU A 131 -10.00 18.59 1.65
C LEU A 131 -10.01 18.35 3.16
N VAL A 132 -10.70 17.30 3.61
CA VAL A 132 -10.75 16.92 5.04
C VAL A 132 -9.36 16.54 5.53
N ALA A 133 -8.63 15.70 4.79
CA ALA A 133 -7.26 15.29 5.13
C ALA A 133 -6.32 16.50 5.25
N ALA A 134 -6.30 17.37 4.24
CA ALA A 134 -5.43 18.54 4.22
C ALA A 134 -5.82 19.57 5.30
N ALA A 135 -7.11 19.77 5.56
CA ALA A 135 -7.61 20.65 6.62
C ALA A 135 -7.24 20.16 8.02
N LEU A 136 -7.44 18.86 8.29
CA LEU A 136 -7.05 18.25 9.57
C LEU A 136 -5.54 18.30 9.77
N ASN A 137 -4.77 18.02 8.73
CA ASN A 137 -3.30 18.11 8.79
C ASN A 137 -2.84 19.55 9.09
N CYS A 138 -3.39 20.53 8.39
CA CYS A 138 -3.12 21.95 8.62
C CYS A 138 -3.51 22.38 10.04
N THR A 139 -4.70 22.05 10.50
CA THR A 139 -5.18 22.37 11.86
C THR A 139 -4.29 21.74 12.93
N GLY A 140 -3.93 20.46 12.78
CA GLY A 140 -3.04 19.77 13.72
C GLY A 140 -1.66 20.41 13.81
N THR A 141 -1.08 20.87 12.70
CA THR A 141 0.22 21.57 12.71
C THR A 141 0.16 22.92 13.44
N TRP A 142 -0.91 23.70 13.28
CA TRP A 142 -1.08 24.95 14.01
C TRP A 142 -1.34 24.76 15.52
N ILE A 143 -2.05 23.69 15.91
CA ILE A 143 -2.18 23.29 17.32
C ILE A 143 -0.79 22.99 17.92
N LYS A 144 0.08 22.32 17.18
CA LYS A 144 1.46 22.05 17.62
C LYS A 144 2.29 23.33 17.76
N VAL A 145 2.12 24.31 16.87
CA VAL A 145 2.78 25.61 17.00
C VAL A 145 2.39 26.28 18.34
N ALA A 146 1.11 26.21 18.71
CA ALA A 146 0.64 26.76 20.00
C ALA A 146 1.20 25.99 21.22
N SER A 147 1.66 24.75 21.03
CA SER A 147 2.18 23.85 22.08
C SER A 147 3.68 23.95 22.33
N ALA A 148 4.41 24.87 21.68
CA ALA A 148 5.86 25.02 21.82
C ALA A 148 6.25 25.68 23.16
N ARG A 149 5.77 25.11 24.27
CA ARG A 149 6.06 25.50 25.68
C ARG A 149 6.12 24.22 26.52
N PRO A 150 7.00 24.18 27.51
CA PRO A 150 7.24 22.98 28.33
C PRO A 150 6.00 22.44 29.07
N ASP A 151 5.05 23.31 29.40
CA ASP A 151 3.83 23.00 30.14
C ASP A 151 2.66 22.49 29.27
N LEU A 152 2.80 22.50 27.93
CA LEU A 152 1.71 22.25 26.98
C LEU A 152 1.80 20.90 26.27
N PHE A 153 2.30 19.86 26.93
CA PHE A 153 2.32 18.51 26.35
C PHE A 153 0.94 18.00 25.90
N PRO A 154 -0.17 18.18 26.65
CA PRO A 154 -1.49 17.75 26.19
C PRO A 154 -1.93 18.42 24.88
N VAL A 155 -1.50 19.67 24.64
CA VAL A 155 -1.84 20.42 23.42
C VAL A 155 -1.08 19.84 22.22
N THR A 156 0.23 19.55 22.37
CA THR A 156 1.00 18.91 21.30
C THR A 156 0.47 17.52 20.98
N PHE A 157 0.06 16.75 21.99
CA PHE A 157 -0.56 15.45 21.82
C PHE A 157 -1.88 15.54 21.05
N PHE A 158 -2.73 16.52 21.37
CA PHE A 158 -3.98 16.76 20.63
C PHE A 158 -3.72 17.18 19.17
N GLY A 159 -2.70 18.01 18.92
CA GLY A 159 -2.26 18.34 17.57
C GLY A 159 -1.80 17.10 16.79
N GLN A 160 -1.05 16.22 17.44
CA GLN A 160 -0.59 14.96 16.86
C GLN A 160 -1.76 14.00 16.57
N PHE A 161 -2.71 13.90 17.49
CA PHE A 161 -3.95 13.16 17.28
C PHE A 161 -4.73 13.67 16.06
N THR A 162 -4.86 14.99 15.91
CA THR A 162 -5.54 15.60 14.75
C THR A 162 -4.84 15.25 13.43
N CYS A 163 -3.49 15.28 13.40
CA CYS A 163 -2.71 14.84 12.25
C CYS A 163 -2.83 13.34 11.99
N SER A 164 -2.97 12.53 13.03
CA SER A 164 -3.17 11.08 12.90
C SER A 164 -4.51 10.72 12.27
N VAL A 165 -5.57 11.48 12.58
CA VAL A 165 -6.87 11.35 11.90
C VAL A 165 -6.73 11.68 10.42
N ALA A 166 -5.98 12.74 10.06
CA ALA A 166 -5.69 13.07 8.66
C ALA A 166 -5.02 11.92 7.90
N GLN A 167 -4.10 11.17 8.53
CA GLN A 167 -3.42 10.04 7.92
C GLN A 167 -4.38 8.94 7.45
N VAL A 168 -5.45 8.67 8.20
CA VAL A 168 -6.41 7.65 7.84
C VAL A 168 -7.08 7.97 6.49
N PHE A 169 -7.36 9.25 6.25
CA PHE A 169 -7.89 9.72 4.97
C PHE A 169 -6.85 9.63 3.84
N ILE A 170 -5.57 9.78 4.15
CA ILE A 170 -4.48 9.82 3.17
C ILE A 170 -4.12 8.42 2.65
N LEU A 171 -3.97 7.44 3.54
CA LEU A 171 -3.42 6.13 3.18
C LEU A 171 -4.25 5.32 2.18
N GLY A 172 -5.56 5.55 2.12
CA GLY A 172 -6.46 4.90 1.16
C GLY A 172 -6.57 5.57 -0.21
N MET A 173 -5.97 6.75 -0.40
CA MET A 173 -6.20 7.56 -1.60
C MET A 173 -5.34 7.21 -2.84
N PRO A 174 -4.09 6.72 -2.75
CA PRO A 174 -3.22 6.57 -3.91
C PRO A 174 -3.84 5.73 -5.03
N SER A 175 -4.35 4.55 -4.70
CA SER A 175 -5.01 3.65 -5.65
C SER A 175 -6.27 4.26 -6.25
N ARG A 176 -7.05 5.00 -5.45
CA ARG A 176 -8.29 5.65 -5.91
C ARG A 176 -8.00 6.82 -6.85
N ILE A 177 -7.00 7.66 -6.55
CA ILE A 177 -6.56 8.74 -7.45
C ILE A 177 -6.08 8.15 -8.77
N ALA A 178 -5.25 7.11 -8.71
CA ALA A 178 -4.73 6.44 -9.89
C ALA A 178 -5.87 5.86 -10.75
N SER A 179 -6.83 5.18 -10.14
CA SER A 179 -7.97 4.59 -10.86
C SER A 179 -8.93 5.60 -11.48
N VAL A 180 -9.06 6.82 -10.91
CA VAL A 180 -10.01 7.84 -11.39
C VAL A 180 -9.40 8.77 -12.44
N TRP A 181 -8.12 9.11 -12.33
CA TRP A 181 -7.46 10.13 -13.14
C TRP A 181 -6.57 9.59 -14.25
N PHE A 182 -6.10 8.34 -14.16
CA PHE A 182 -5.10 7.79 -15.07
C PHE A 182 -5.67 6.68 -15.97
N GLY A 183 -5.02 6.51 -17.10
CA GLY A 183 -5.29 5.40 -18.02
C GLY A 183 -4.72 4.07 -17.49
N SER A 184 -5.20 2.94 -18.01
CA SER A 184 -4.79 1.60 -17.57
C SER A 184 -3.29 1.35 -17.56
N GLU A 185 -2.54 1.97 -18.47
CA GLU A 185 -1.08 1.83 -18.58
C GLU A 185 -0.30 2.64 -17.53
N GLU A 186 -0.90 3.70 -16.97
CA GLU A 186 -0.25 4.62 -16.06
C GLU A 186 -0.71 4.50 -14.59
N VAL A 187 -1.71 3.67 -14.30
CA VAL A 187 -2.30 3.49 -12.96
C VAL A 187 -1.26 3.08 -11.93
N SER A 188 -0.42 2.12 -12.26
CA SER A 188 0.63 1.62 -11.35
C SER A 188 1.66 2.72 -11.05
N THR A 189 2.10 3.47 -12.05
CA THR A 189 3.04 4.59 -11.88
C THR A 189 2.44 5.69 -11.00
N ALA A 190 1.18 6.06 -11.21
CA ALA A 190 0.51 7.07 -10.42
C ALA A 190 0.34 6.65 -8.94
N CYS A 191 -0.04 5.40 -8.71
CA CYS A 191 -0.12 4.83 -7.37
C CYS A 191 1.24 4.84 -6.67
N SER A 192 2.29 4.46 -7.38
CA SER A 192 3.68 4.45 -6.88
C SER A 192 4.16 5.85 -6.48
N ILE A 193 3.86 6.89 -7.26
CA ILE A 193 4.19 8.29 -6.92
C ILE A 193 3.46 8.72 -5.63
N GLY A 194 2.20 8.35 -5.46
CA GLY A 194 1.46 8.65 -4.23
C GLY A 194 2.07 7.99 -2.98
N VAL A 195 2.42 6.72 -3.08
CA VAL A 195 3.09 5.97 -2.01
C VAL A 195 4.51 6.49 -1.75
N PHE A 196 5.25 6.83 -2.81
CA PHE A 196 6.60 7.39 -2.72
C PHE A 196 6.63 8.69 -1.90
N GLY A 197 5.65 9.57 -2.07
CA GLY A 197 5.54 10.79 -1.27
C GLY A 197 5.44 10.51 0.23
N ASN A 198 4.67 9.50 0.62
CA ASN A 198 4.57 9.07 2.01
C ASN A 198 5.92 8.59 2.55
N GLN A 199 6.61 7.71 1.84
CA GLN A 199 7.92 7.19 2.24
C GLN A 199 8.98 8.30 2.31
N LEU A 200 8.99 9.21 1.34
CA LEU A 200 9.90 10.36 1.34
C LEU A 200 9.63 11.28 2.56
N GLY A 201 8.38 11.44 2.96
CA GLY A 201 8.02 12.18 4.17
C GLY A 201 8.59 11.55 5.44
N ILE A 202 8.54 10.23 5.56
CA ILE A 202 9.18 9.50 6.67
C ILE A 202 10.69 9.71 6.65
N ALA A 203 11.33 9.61 5.49
CA ALA A 203 12.77 9.82 5.32
C ALA A 203 13.21 11.23 5.77
N ILE A 204 12.49 12.27 5.34
CA ILE A 204 12.72 13.65 5.76
C ILE A 204 12.41 13.81 7.25
N GLY A 205 11.40 13.12 7.77
CA GLY A 205 11.04 13.12 9.19
C GLY A 205 12.11 12.52 10.10
N PHE A 206 12.93 11.62 9.60
CA PHE A 206 14.12 11.14 10.30
C PHE A 206 15.28 12.15 10.26
N LEU A 207 15.49 12.80 9.13
CA LEU A 207 16.67 13.65 8.89
C LEU A 207 16.51 15.05 9.48
N VAL A 208 15.38 15.71 9.27
CA VAL A 208 15.22 17.16 9.51
C VAL A 208 15.09 17.51 10.99
N PRO A 209 14.30 16.82 11.84
CA PRO A 209 14.14 17.18 13.23
C PRO A 209 15.45 17.24 14.03
N PRO A 210 16.37 16.24 13.95
CA PRO A 210 17.64 16.32 14.67
C PRO A 210 18.56 17.47 14.22
N ILE A 211 18.42 17.92 12.96
CA ILE A 211 19.19 19.04 12.42
C ILE A 211 18.61 20.38 12.88
N LEU A 212 17.28 20.52 12.88
CA LEU A 212 16.61 21.76 13.26
C LEU A 212 16.55 21.98 14.77
N VAL A 213 16.54 20.90 15.54
CA VAL A 213 16.43 20.93 17.00
C VAL A 213 17.67 20.26 17.62
N PRO A 214 18.80 20.97 17.70
CA PRO A 214 19.99 20.46 18.37
C PRO A 214 19.73 20.29 19.87
N ASN A 215 20.48 19.37 20.48
CA ASN A 215 20.38 19.11 21.92
C ASN A 215 21.02 20.26 22.72
N ALA A 216 20.23 21.31 22.99
CA ALA A 216 20.66 22.46 23.77
C ALA A 216 20.32 22.31 25.27
N ASP A 217 21.15 22.82 26.16
CA ASP A 217 20.92 22.72 27.63
C ASP A 217 19.88 23.74 28.11
N ASP A 218 19.78 24.89 27.45
CA ASP A 218 18.79 25.91 27.75
C ASP A 218 17.42 25.58 27.16
N LEU A 219 16.38 25.53 28.00
CA LEU A 219 15.00 25.25 27.61
C LEU A 219 14.39 26.35 26.73
N ASP A 220 14.80 27.61 26.89
CA ASP A 220 14.30 28.71 26.07
C ASP A 220 14.86 28.65 24.64
N GLU A 221 16.15 28.32 24.51
CA GLU A 221 16.79 28.08 23.23
C GLU A 221 16.15 26.88 22.55
N LEU A 222 15.95 25.78 23.29
CA LEU A 222 15.30 24.58 22.79
C LEU A 222 13.86 24.85 22.33
N ALA A 223 13.10 25.64 23.11
CA ALA A 223 11.75 26.07 22.71
C ALA A 223 11.75 26.88 21.41
N ALA A 224 12.77 27.73 21.19
CA ALA A 224 12.92 28.50 19.96
C ALA A 224 13.15 27.58 18.75
N HIS A 225 14.02 26.58 18.86
CA HIS A 225 14.29 25.60 17.80
C HIS A 225 13.05 24.75 17.49
N ILE A 226 12.37 24.24 18.51
CA ILE A 226 11.11 23.48 18.35
C ILE A 226 10.04 24.33 17.65
N ARG A 227 9.93 25.60 18.05
CA ARG A 227 8.98 26.55 17.45
C ARG A 227 9.26 26.77 15.97
N VAL A 228 10.53 26.93 15.59
CA VAL A 228 10.95 27.07 14.17
C VAL A 228 10.54 25.82 13.38
N MET A 229 10.81 24.61 13.89
CA MET A 229 10.43 23.37 13.25
C MET A 229 8.89 23.29 13.04
N PHE A 230 8.11 23.65 14.05
CA PHE A 230 6.65 23.64 13.96
C PHE A 230 6.11 24.70 13.00
N TYR A 231 6.69 25.92 12.96
CA TYR A 231 6.31 26.95 12.01
C TYR A 231 6.58 26.54 10.56
N ILE A 232 7.74 25.94 10.27
CA ILE A 232 8.06 25.43 8.94
C ILE A 232 7.02 24.41 8.52
N THR A 233 6.71 23.44 9.38
CA THR A 233 5.73 22.39 9.10
C THR A 233 4.32 22.96 8.90
N ALA A 234 3.91 23.91 9.76
CA ALA A 234 2.61 24.56 9.65
C ALA A 234 2.50 25.42 8.39
N GLY A 235 3.56 26.13 8.02
CA GLY A 235 3.62 26.91 6.77
C GLY A 235 3.46 26.04 5.55
N VAL A 236 4.20 24.93 5.47
CA VAL A 236 4.08 23.95 4.37
C VAL A 236 2.69 23.33 4.33
N ALA A 237 2.14 22.90 5.47
CA ALA A 237 0.80 22.33 5.55
C ALA A 237 -0.28 23.32 5.10
N THR A 238 -0.17 24.59 5.49
CA THR A 238 -1.10 25.65 5.09
C THR A 238 -1.03 25.91 3.58
N PHE A 239 0.18 26.03 3.04
CA PHE A 239 0.39 26.21 1.60
C PHE A 239 -0.23 25.05 0.80
N LEU A 240 0.01 23.82 1.22
CA LEU A 240 -0.54 22.63 0.57
C LEU A 240 -2.07 22.57 0.71
N PHE A 241 -2.61 22.97 1.86
CA PHE A 241 -4.07 23.03 2.06
C PHE A 241 -4.72 24.02 1.08
N VAL A 242 -4.15 25.22 0.93
CA VAL A 242 -4.64 26.22 -0.04
C VAL A 242 -4.58 25.68 -1.46
N LEU A 243 -3.49 25.00 -1.84
CA LEU A 243 -3.38 24.36 -3.16
C LEU A 243 -4.43 23.27 -3.35
N VAL A 244 -4.72 22.46 -2.34
CA VAL A 244 -5.78 21.43 -2.41
C VAL A 244 -7.15 22.07 -2.63
N VAL A 245 -7.46 23.15 -1.94
CA VAL A 245 -8.73 23.89 -2.11
C VAL A 245 -8.90 24.39 -3.54
N ILE A 246 -7.83 24.96 -4.13
CA ILE A 246 -7.88 25.60 -5.45
C ILE A 246 -7.80 24.58 -6.59
N VAL A 247 -6.88 23.61 -6.49
CA VAL A 247 -6.46 22.77 -7.62
C VAL A 247 -7.12 21.40 -7.64
N PHE A 248 -7.39 20.81 -6.45
CA PHE A 248 -7.82 19.42 -6.37
C PHE A 248 -9.27 19.26 -6.85
N GLN A 249 -9.47 18.37 -7.82
CA GLN A 249 -10.78 18.07 -8.41
C GLN A 249 -11.18 16.61 -8.14
N GLU A 250 -12.48 16.37 -8.10
CA GLU A 250 -13.09 15.06 -7.85
C GLU A 250 -12.69 14.03 -8.91
N ARG A 251 -12.89 14.40 -10.17
CA ARG A 251 -12.71 13.53 -11.35
C ARG A 251 -12.54 14.39 -12.60
N PRO A 252 -11.94 13.85 -13.67
CA PRO A 252 -11.89 14.54 -14.95
C PRO A 252 -13.29 14.58 -15.59
N ASP A 253 -13.57 15.61 -16.39
CA ASP A 253 -14.86 15.78 -17.07
C ASP A 253 -15.13 14.60 -18.03
N ILE A 254 -14.14 14.26 -18.86
CA ILE A 254 -14.18 13.09 -19.73
C ILE A 254 -13.35 11.95 -19.08
N PRO A 255 -13.92 10.74 -18.96
CA PRO A 255 -13.22 9.62 -18.33
C PRO A 255 -11.96 9.23 -19.12
N PRO A 256 -10.86 8.83 -18.46
CA PRO A 256 -9.62 8.45 -19.11
C PRO A 256 -9.67 7.08 -19.80
N THR A 257 -10.63 6.21 -19.44
CA THR A 257 -10.81 4.88 -20.02
C THR A 257 -12.27 4.52 -20.26
N HIS A 258 -12.53 3.63 -21.23
CA HIS A 258 -13.87 3.10 -21.49
C HIS A 258 -14.44 2.34 -20.28
N ALA A 259 -13.59 1.63 -19.52
CA ALA A 259 -14.01 0.94 -18.29
C ALA A 259 -14.54 1.90 -17.25
N GLN A 260 -13.89 3.05 -17.06
CA GLN A 260 -14.36 4.09 -16.13
C GLN A 260 -15.61 4.80 -16.65
N ALA A 261 -15.73 4.98 -17.97
CA ALA A 261 -16.95 5.51 -18.58
C ALA A 261 -18.15 4.58 -18.33
N ALA A 262 -17.94 3.27 -18.44
CA ALA A 262 -18.95 2.26 -18.12
C ALA A 262 -19.27 2.24 -16.61
N ALA A 263 -18.25 2.29 -15.75
CA ALA A 263 -18.43 2.30 -14.29
C ALA A 263 -19.23 3.52 -13.80
N ARG A 264 -19.11 4.68 -14.47
CA ARG A 264 -19.91 5.88 -14.15
C ARG A 264 -21.41 5.71 -14.43
N ARG A 265 -21.81 4.73 -15.28
CA ARG A 265 -23.21 4.43 -15.63
C ARG A 265 -23.85 3.40 -14.69
N ILE A 266 -23.04 2.68 -13.91
CA ILE A 266 -23.50 1.65 -12.99
C ILE A 266 -23.73 2.31 -11.62
N SER A 267 -24.96 2.21 -11.10
CA SER A 267 -25.29 2.70 -9.75
C SER A 267 -24.53 1.90 -8.69
N PRO A 268 -23.95 2.54 -7.67
CA PRO A 268 -23.16 1.88 -6.63
C PRO A 268 -23.99 1.07 -5.62
N GLU A 269 -25.30 0.88 -5.84
CA GLU A 269 -26.25 0.36 -4.84
C GLU A 269 -26.06 -1.11 -4.43
N ASN A 270 -25.23 -1.89 -5.13
CA ASN A 270 -25.12 -3.34 -4.89
C ASN A 270 -23.82 -3.83 -4.23
N TYR A 271 -22.89 -2.95 -3.86
CA TYR A 271 -21.65 -3.37 -3.18
C TYR A 271 -21.77 -3.23 -1.66
N SER A 272 -21.97 -4.36 -0.97
CA SER A 272 -21.96 -4.39 0.49
C SER A 272 -20.51 -4.54 1.01
N TYR A 273 -19.96 -3.45 1.53
CA TYR A 273 -18.62 -3.39 2.12
C TYR A 273 -18.45 -4.38 3.29
N THR A 274 -19.48 -4.50 4.14
CA THR A 274 -19.47 -5.44 5.26
C THR A 274 -19.45 -6.91 4.82
N ALA A 275 -20.18 -7.23 3.76
CA ALA A 275 -20.17 -8.58 3.19
C ALA A 275 -18.80 -8.94 2.59
N SER A 276 -18.11 -7.98 1.96
CA SER A 276 -16.75 -8.14 1.45
C SER A 276 -15.77 -8.44 2.58
N ILE A 277 -15.77 -7.66 3.65
CA ILE A 277 -14.93 -7.90 4.83
C ILE A 277 -15.20 -9.30 5.41
N HIS A 278 -16.46 -9.70 5.54
CA HIS A 278 -16.80 -11.01 6.09
C HIS A 278 -16.28 -12.17 5.21
N ARG A 279 -16.33 -12.03 3.87
CA ARG A 279 -15.74 -13.01 2.94
C ARG A 279 -14.22 -13.07 3.07
N LEU A 280 -13.55 -11.92 3.18
CA LEU A 280 -12.10 -11.83 3.38
C LEU A 280 -11.66 -12.50 4.68
N LEU A 281 -12.36 -12.26 5.79
CA LEU A 281 -12.07 -12.85 7.09
C LEU A 281 -12.36 -14.38 7.14
N ARG A 282 -13.10 -14.93 6.18
CA ARG A 282 -13.27 -16.38 6.02
C ARG A 282 -12.21 -17.04 5.15
N ASN A 283 -11.43 -16.27 4.42
CA ASN A 283 -10.35 -16.80 3.59
C ASN A 283 -9.10 -17.05 4.44
N LYS A 284 -8.86 -18.33 4.79
CA LYS A 284 -7.74 -18.74 5.65
C LYS A 284 -6.38 -18.29 5.10
N ALA A 285 -6.18 -18.38 3.79
CA ALA A 285 -4.95 -17.95 3.14
C ALA A 285 -4.72 -16.43 3.30
N PHE A 286 -5.78 -15.64 3.15
CA PHE A 286 -5.72 -14.21 3.37
C PHE A 286 -5.45 -13.85 4.84
N ILE A 287 -6.07 -14.55 5.81
CA ILE A 287 -5.81 -14.32 7.24
C ILE A 287 -4.33 -14.57 7.57
N LEU A 288 -3.74 -15.63 7.04
CA LEU A 288 -2.32 -15.92 7.27
C LEU A 288 -1.41 -14.85 6.67
N LEU A 289 -1.74 -14.37 5.47
CA LEU A 289 -1.03 -13.22 4.89
C LEU A 289 -1.19 -11.97 5.76
N VAL A 290 -2.40 -11.69 6.29
CA VAL A 290 -2.66 -10.56 7.19
C VAL A 290 -1.79 -10.64 8.44
N ILE A 291 -1.64 -11.83 9.04
CA ILE A 291 -0.80 -12.05 10.22
C ILE A 291 0.69 -11.87 9.87
N THR A 292 1.18 -12.53 8.85
CA THR A 292 2.61 -12.47 8.48
C THR A 292 3.03 -11.07 8.01
N TYR A 293 2.16 -10.38 7.27
CA TYR A 293 2.34 -8.99 6.89
C TYR A 293 2.39 -8.08 8.11
N GLY A 294 1.43 -8.26 9.04
CA GLY A 294 1.38 -7.50 10.29
C GLY A 294 2.63 -7.69 11.14
N LEU A 295 3.14 -8.92 11.27
CA LEU A 295 4.37 -9.21 12.01
C LEU A 295 5.58 -8.47 11.41
N ASN A 296 5.78 -8.52 10.10
CA ASN A 296 6.92 -7.87 9.44
C ASN A 296 6.84 -6.35 9.53
N VAL A 297 5.72 -5.77 9.11
CA VAL A 297 5.54 -4.32 9.07
C VAL A 297 5.40 -3.74 10.48
N GLY A 298 4.82 -4.48 11.41
CA GLY A 298 4.77 -4.11 12.83
C GLY A 298 6.17 -4.01 13.46
N CYS A 299 7.08 -4.93 13.11
CA CYS A 299 8.49 -4.82 13.51
C CYS A 299 9.15 -3.57 12.93
N PHE A 300 8.88 -3.24 11.66
CA PHE A 300 9.39 -2.00 11.06
C PHE A 300 8.91 -0.75 11.80
N TYR A 301 7.64 -0.69 12.18
CA TYR A 301 7.09 0.42 12.95
C TYR A 301 7.72 0.54 14.35
N ALA A 302 7.93 -0.58 15.02
CA ALA A 302 8.58 -0.60 16.34
C ALA A 302 10.04 -0.13 16.25
N VAL A 303 10.82 -0.66 15.32
CA VAL A 303 12.20 -0.23 15.08
C VAL A 303 12.26 1.26 14.74
N SER A 304 11.37 1.74 13.87
CA SER A 304 11.32 3.16 13.47
C SER A 304 10.99 4.08 14.62
N THR A 305 10.02 3.71 15.47
CA THR A 305 9.60 4.52 16.61
C THR A 305 10.67 4.58 17.70
N LEU A 306 11.34 3.46 17.97
CA LEU A 306 12.33 3.35 19.04
C LEU A 306 13.78 3.59 18.58
N LEU A 307 13.99 3.98 17.31
CA LEU A 307 15.31 4.10 16.71
C LEU A 307 16.21 5.07 17.49
N ASN A 308 15.71 6.25 17.88
CA ASN A 308 16.47 7.22 18.65
C ASN A 308 16.96 6.60 19.97
N ARG A 309 16.07 5.94 20.72
CA ARG A 309 16.39 5.30 21.98
C ARG A 309 17.51 4.28 21.84
N MET A 310 17.41 3.41 20.82
CA MET A 310 18.41 2.38 20.53
C MET A 310 19.77 2.97 20.19
N ILE A 311 19.80 4.04 19.40
CA ILE A 311 21.07 4.66 18.99
C ILE A 311 21.68 5.48 20.12
N ILE A 312 20.90 6.29 20.82
CA ILE A 312 21.43 7.16 21.90
C ILE A 312 21.91 6.35 23.10
N GLU A 313 21.35 5.18 23.39
CA GLU A 313 21.83 4.28 24.43
C GLU A 313 23.27 3.82 24.18
N HIS A 314 23.63 3.55 22.91
CA HIS A 314 24.96 3.06 22.51
C HIS A 314 25.91 4.18 22.06
N TYR A 315 25.37 5.28 21.53
CA TYR A 315 26.11 6.41 20.96
C TYR A 315 25.53 7.73 21.50
N PRO A 316 25.79 8.12 22.75
CA PRO A 316 25.27 9.35 23.33
C PRO A 316 25.70 10.59 22.54
N GLY A 317 24.77 11.52 22.30
CA GLY A 317 25.04 12.78 21.59
C GLY A 317 25.00 12.66 20.05
N GLU A 318 24.67 11.48 19.50
CA GLU A 318 24.64 11.21 18.05
C GLU A 318 23.22 11.28 17.47
N GLU A 319 22.40 12.25 17.92
CA GLU A 319 20.99 12.39 17.46
C GLU A 319 20.90 12.59 15.94
N VAL A 320 21.82 13.40 15.36
CA VAL A 320 21.86 13.63 13.92
C VAL A 320 22.19 12.35 13.16
N ASN A 321 23.11 11.53 13.68
CA ASN A 321 23.44 10.25 13.07
C ASN A 321 22.31 9.22 13.26
N ALA A 322 21.57 9.23 14.34
CA ALA A 322 20.33 8.46 14.51
C ALA A 322 19.33 8.82 13.42
N GLY A 323 19.15 10.10 13.13
CA GLY A 323 18.31 10.58 12.02
C GLY A 323 18.82 10.13 10.65
N ARG A 324 20.13 10.17 10.41
CA ARG A 324 20.75 9.68 9.17
C ARG A 324 20.59 8.17 8.99
N ILE A 325 20.66 7.39 10.08
CA ILE A 325 20.40 5.95 10.06
C ILE A 325 18.93 5.70 9.67
N GLY A 326 17.98 6.42 10.24
CA GLY A 326 16.57 6.34 9.89
C GLY A 326 16.32 6.69 8.40
N LEU A 327 16.94 7.76 7.91
CA LEU A 327 16.95 8.12 6.49
C LEU A 327 17.48 6.96 5.63
N THR A 328 18.59 6.35 6.02
CA THR A 328 19.21 5.22 5.30
C THR A 328 18.27 4.03 5.24
N ILE A 329 17.59 3.69 6.34
CA ILE A 329 16.59 2.61 6.39
C ILE A 329 15.50 2.84 5.35
N VAL A 330 14.93 4.05 5.29
CA VAL A 330 13.81 4.35 4.39
C VAL A 330 14.26 4.44 2.94
N ILE A 331 15.37 5.09 2.64
CA ILE A 331 15.90 5.20 1.27
C ILE A 331 16.29 3.81 0.73
N ALA A 332 17.01 3.02 1.51
CA ALA A 332 17.32 1.64 1.14
C ALA A 332 16.04 0.82 0.92
N GLY A 333 15.03 1.03 1.75
CA GLY A 333 13.74 0.38 1.62
C GLY A 333 12.97 0.77 0.35
N MET A 334 13.02 2.04 -0.05
CA MET A 334 12.43 2.48 -1.34
C MET A 334 13.13 1.81 -2.53
N VAL A 335 14.47 1.73 -2.50
CA VAL A 335 15.25 1.01 -3.52
C VAL A 335 14.90 -0.48 -3.51
N GLY A 336 14.80 -1.09 -2.32
CA GLY A 336 14.39 -2.48 -2.14
C GLY A 336 13.01 -2.77 -2.73
N SER A 337 12.03 -1.89 -2.48
CA SER A 337 10.67 -2.00 -3.02
C SER A 337 10.65 -1.98 -4.55
N LEU A 338 11.44 -1.08 -5.17
CA LEU A 338 11.55 -1.02 -6.64
C LEU A 338 12.19 -2.28 -7.22
N ILE A 339 13.29 -2.74 -6.63
CA ILE A 339 14.00 -3.94 -7.11
C ILE A 339 13.12 -5.19 -6.93
N CYS A 340 12.49 -5.36 -5.77
CA CYS A 340 11.58 -6.48 -5.50
C CYS A 340 10.37 -6.47 -6.44
N GLY A 341 9.78 -5.30 -6.72
CA GLY A 341 8.68 -5.15 -7.67
C GLY A 341 9.08 -5.56 -9.09
N ILE A 342 10.21 -5.03 -9.59
CA ILE A 342 10.74 -5.39 -10.93
C ILE A 342 11.06 -6.89 -11.02
N TRP A 343 11.66 -7.44 -9.96
CA TRP A 343 11.97 -8.88 -9.89
C TRP A 343 10.69 -9.72 -9.96
N LEU A 344 9.67 -9.33 -9.19
CA LEU A 344 8.40 -10.04 -9.15
C LEU A 344 7.68 -9.99 -10.50
N ASP A 345 7.67 -8.83 -11.16
CA ASP A 345 7.07 -8.66 -12.49
C ASP A 345 7.71 -9.56 -13.55
N ARG A 346 9.03 -9.78 -13.45
CA ARG A 346 9.77 -10.62 -14.38
C ARG A 346 9.67 -12.11 -14.06
N SER A 347 9.79 -12.47 -12.78
CA SER A 347 9.90 -13.86 -12.35
C SER A 347 8.54 -14.53 -12.12
N LYS A 348 7.49 -13.73 -11.79
CA LYS A 348 6.16 -14.20 -11.37
C LYS A 348 6.19 -15.20 -10.20
N THR A 349 7.29 -15.21 -9.44
CA THR A 349 7.52 -16.14 -8.32
C THR A 349 7.15 -15.51 -6.99
N TYR A 350 5.87 -15.13 -6.83
CA TYR A 350 5.35 -14.43 -5.63
C TYR A 350 5.79 -15.07 -4.32
N LYS A 351 5.66 -16.40 -4.21
CA LYS A 351 5.92 -17.16 -2.98
C LYS A 351 7.37 -17.22 -2.58
N GLN A 352 8.24 -17.56 -3.53
CA GLN A 352 9.68 -17.70 -3.28
C GLN A 352 10.28 -16.34 -2.95
N THR A 353 9.86 -15.31 -3.68
CA THR A 353 10.30 -13.94 -3.47
C THR A 353 9.84 -13.42 -2.09
N THR A 354 8.56 -13.64 -1.72
CA THR A 354 8.03 -13.26 -0.42
C THR A 354 8.77 -13.93 0.72
N LEU A 355 9.00 -15.25 0.64
CA LEU A 355 9.74 -15.98 1.67
C LEU A 355 11.21 -15.53 1.75
N ALA A 356 11.87 -15.32 0.61
CA ALA A 356 13.27 -14.88 0.56
C ALA A 356 13.41 -13.48 1.20
N VAL A 357 12.54 -12.54 0.84
CA VAL A 357 12.56 -11.17 1.40
C VAL A 357 12.24 -11.19 2.90
N TYR A 358 11.31 -12.04 3.34
CA TYR A 358 10.98 -12.18 4.75
C TYR A 358 12.16 -12.76 5.56
N LEU A 359 12.79 -13.81 5.06
CA LEU A 359 13.98 -14.41 5.68
C LEU A 359 15.15 -13.40 5.73
N MET A 360 15.36 -12.63 4.67
CA MET A 360 16.40 -11.60 4.64
C MET A 360 16.09 -10.43 5.59
N SER A 361 14.81 -10.12 5.84
CA SER A 361 14.41 -9.17 6.87
C SER A 361 14.80 -9.66 8.28
N LEU A 362 14.59 -10.95 8.56
CA LEU A 362 15.03 -11.58 9.82
C LEU A 362 16.55 -11.51 9.97
N VAL A 363 17.29 -11.91 8.94
CA VAL A 363 18.77 -11.84 8.95
C VAL A 363 19.24 -10.39 9.16
N GLY A 364 18.63 -9.43 8.46
CA GLY A 364 18.93 -8.01 8.61
C GLY A 364 18.70 -7.50 10.03
N LEU A 365 17.61 -7.89 10.69
CA LEU A 365 17.32 -7.48 12.06
C LEU A 365 18.28 -8.12 13.08
N VAL A 366 18.65 -9.39 12.88
CA VAL A 366 19.66 -10.07 13.71
C VAL A 366 21.01 -9.36 13.58
N LEU A 367 21.45 -9.08 12.36
CA LEU A 367 22.70 -8.34 12.13
C LEU A 367 22.66 -6.95 12.77
N TYR A 368 21.55 -6.20 12.61
CA TYR A 368 21.37 -4.91 13.22
C TYR A 368 21.47 -4.99 14.76
N ALA A 369 20.78 -5.98 15.37
CA ALA A 369 20.77 -6.15 16.82
C ALA A 369 22.17 -6.39 17.41
N PHE A 370 22.99 -7.24 16.77
CA PHE A 370 24.33 -7.55 17.27
C PHE A 370 25.40 -6.52 16.89
N THR A 371 25.16 -5.68 15.89
CA THR A 371 26.13 -4.66 15.46
C THR A 371 26.00 -3.34 16.23
N LEU A 372 24.94 -3.12 16.96
CA LEU A 372 24.76 -1.93 17.79
C LEU A 372 25.87 -1.77 18.85
N ASP A 373 26.31 -2.89 19.46
CA ASP A 373 27.32 -2.90 20.54
C ASP A 373 28.77 -2.84 20.06
N LEU A 374 29.00 -2.87 18.74
CA LEU A 374 30.38 -2.94 18.19
C LEU A 374 31.19 -1.63 18.32
N GLY A 375 30.55 -0.52 18.73
CA GLY A 375 31.21 0.78 18.85
C GLY A 375 31.58 1.45 17.51
N HIS A 376 31.13 0.87 16.37
CA HIS A 376 31.40 1.38 15.02
C HIS A 376 30.11 1.80 14.33
N LEU A 377 29.82 3.09 14.36
CA LEU A 377 28.57 3.65 13.81
C LEU A 377 28.36 3.36 12.31
N TRP A 378 29.46 3.31 11.52
CA TRP A 378 29.37 2.99 10.08
C TRP A 378 28.85 1.57 9.81
N VAL A 379 29.14 0.60 10.71
CA VAL A 379 28.58 -0.76 10.60
C VAL A 379 27.07 -0.74 10.84
N VAL A 380 26.62 0.08 11.79
CA VAL A 380 25.19 0.26 12.07
C VAL A 380 24.47 0.85 10.85
N PHE A 381 25.07 1.80 10.13
CA PHE A 381 24.52 2.31 8.86
C PHE A 381 24.31 1.22 7.83
N ILE A 382 25.29 0.33 7.64
CA ILE A 382 25.21 -0.77 6.66
C ILE A 382 24.12 -1.76 7.05
N THR A 383 24.10 -2.20 8.31
CA THR A 383 23.15 -3.22 8.78
C THR A 383 21.72 -2.66 8.83
N ALA A 384 21.55 -1.40 9.24
CA ALA A 384 20.28 -0.71 9.21
C ALA A 384 19.77 -0.51 7.77
N GLY A 385 20.66 -0.16 6.83
CA GLY A 385 20.34 -0.07 5.41
C GLY A 385 19.90 -1.42 4.83
N ALA A 386 20.61 -2.49 5.14
CA ALA A 386 20.22 -3.84 4.71
C ALA A 386 18.87 -4.26 5.30
N LEU A 387 18.62 -3.97 6.58
CA LEU A 387 17.34 -4.21 7.23
C LEU A 387 16.22 -3.47 6.52
N GLY A 388 16.39 -2.17 6.28
CA GLY A 388 15.41 -1.32 5.59
C GLY A 388 15.11 -1.81 4.19
N PHE A 389 16.14 -2.21 3.43
CA PHE A 389 16.01 -2.71 2.06
C PHE A 389 15.02 -3.90 1.97
N PHE A 390 15.17 -4.89 2.83
CA PHE A 390 14.32 -6.07 2.80
C PHE A 390 12.98 -5.87 3.50
N MET A 391 12.96 -5.23 4.65
CA MET A 391 11.75 -5.07 5.46
C MET A 391 10.73 -4.14 4.79
N THR A 392 11.16 -3.01 4.24
CA THR A 392 10.30 -2.11 3.48
C THR A 392 10.02 -2.64 2.07
N GLY A 393 10.96 -3.37 1.46
CA GLY A 393 10.76 -4.07 0.19
C GLY A 393 9.62 -5.09 0.23
N TYR A 394 9.28 -5.61 1.40
CA TYR A 394 8.16 -6.53 1.60
C TYR A 394 6.77 -5.85 1.45
N LEU A 395 6.67 -4.53 1.67
CA LEU A 395 5.39 -3.81 1.64
C LEU A 395 4.60 -3.98 0.34
N PRO A 396 5.16 -3.67 -0.85
CA PRO A 396 4.44 -3.85 -2.10
C PRO A 396 4.14 -5.31 -2.41
N LEU A 397 5.07 -6.23 -2.07
CA LEU A 397 4.87 -7.67 -2.25
C LEU A 397 3.63 -8.17 -1.50
N GLY A 398 3.43 -7.71 -0.28
CA GLY A 398 2.25 -8.07 0.53
C GLY A 398 0.95 -7.57 -0.08
N PHE A 399 0.92 -6.34 -0.61
CA PHE A 399 -0.26 -5.80 -1.28
C PHE A 399 -0.60 -6.53 -2.57
N GLU A 400 0.36 -6.77 -3.44
CA GLU A 400 0.16 -7.50 -4.69
C GLU A 400 -0.31 -8.94 -4.43
N PHE A 401 0.29 -9.60 -3.46
CA PHE A 401 -0.12 -10.94 -3.07
C PHE A 401 -1.54 -10.97 -2.45
N ALA A 402 -1.91 -9.94 -1.69
CA ALA A 402 -3.27 -9.81 -1.18
C ALA A 402 -4.30 -9.67 -2.29
N VAL A 403 -4.03 -8.82 -3.29
CA VAL A 403 -4.91 -8.64 -4.45
C VAL A 403 -5.11 -9.95 -5.20
N GLU A 404 -4.04 -10.71 -5.44
CA GLU A 404 -4.10 -12.03 -6.09
C GLU A 404 -4.96 -13.03 -5.31
N LEU A 405 -4.82 -13.09 -3.98
CA LEU A 405 -5.55 -14.00 -3.10
C LEU A 405 -7.03 -13.65 -2.94
N THR A 406 -7.38 -12.40 -3.07
CA THR A 406 -8.71 -11.88 -2.73
C THR A 406 -9.59 -11.58 -3.94
N TYR A 407 -9.07 -11.69 -5.16
CA TYR A 407 -9.88 -11.48 -6.37
C TYR A 407 -11.20 -12.29 -6.32
N PRO A 408 -12.38 -11.69 -6.59
CA PRO A 408 -12.66 -10.37 -7.16
C PRO A 408 -13.00 -9.25 -6.14
N GLU A 409 -12.55 -9.36 -4.89
CA GLU A 409 -12.81 -8.33 -3.87
C GLU A 409 -12.05 -7.02 -4.16
N SER A 410 -12.48 -5.92 -3.55
CA SER A 410 -11.85 -4.61 -3.69
C SER A 410 -10.42 -4.61 -3.15
N GLU A 411 -9.47 -4.14 -3.94
CA GLU A 411 -8.06 -3.95 -3.55
C GLU A 411 -7.93 -3.04 -2.32
N GLY A 412 -8.74 -1.99 -2.24
CA GLY A 412 -8.77 -1.07 -1.11
C GLY A 412 -9.19 -1.73 0.20
N THR A 413 -10.11 -2.69 0.16
CA THR A 413 -10.56 -3.42 1.36
C THR A 413 -9.50 -4.41 1.84
N SER A 414 -8.87 -5.15 0.93
CA SER A 414 -7.83 -6.12 1.27
C SER A 414 -6.56 -5.43 1.80
N SER A 415 -6.09 -4.37 1.14
CA SER A 415 -4.94 -3.58 1.60
C SER A 415 -5.22 -2.82 2.89
N GLY A 416 -6.45 -2.35 3.09
CA GLY A 416 -6.88 -1.73 4.35
C GLY A 416 -6.79 -2.69 5.54
N LEU A 417 -7.19 -3.95 5.37
CA LEU A 417 -7.07 -4.99 6.41
C LEU A 417 -5.61 -5.37 6.69
N LEU A 418 -4.76 -5.44 5.67
CA LEU A 418 -3.32 -5.63 5.85
C LEU A 418 -2.70 -4.51 6.68
N ASN A 419 -2.98 -3.26 6.31
CA ASN A 419 -2.51 -2.10 7.07
C ASN A 419 -3.04 -2.09 8.50
N CYS A 420 -4.31 -2.45 8.73
CA CYS A 420 -4.88 -2.56 10.05
C CYS A 420 -4.10 -3.57 10.92
N SER A 421 -3.76 -4.73 10.39
CA SER A 421 -2.91 -5.72 11.06
C SER A 421 -1.53 -5.15 11.40
N ALA A 422 -0.88 -4.46 10.46
CA ALA A 422 0.41 -3.81 10.67
C ALA A 422 0.36 -2.79 11.81
N GLN A 423 -0.72 -2.00 11.91
CA GLN A 423 -0.89 -1.04 12.99
C GLN A 423 -1.07 -1.72 14.36
N VAL A 424 -1.87 -2.80 14.43
CA VAL A 424 -2.08 -3.57 15.67
C VAL A 424 -0.76 -4.15 16.17
N PHE A 425 -0.02 -4.86 15.30
CA PHE A 425 1.28 -5.44 15.68
C PHE A 425 2.32 -4.35 15.95
N GLY A 426 2.29 -3.22 15.23
CA GLY A 426 3.15 -2.07 15.47
C GLY A 426 3.01 -1.51 16.89
N ILE A 427 1.79 -1.32 17.38
CA ILE A 427 1.52 -0.88 18.76
C ILE A 427 2.05 -1.92 19.76
N ILE A 428 1.67 -3.19 19.59
CA ILE A 428 2.06 -4.27 20.51
C ILE A 428 3.59 -4.36 20.58
N PHE A 429 4.28 -4.37 19.44
CA PHE A 429 5.73 -4.52 19.39
C PHE A 429 6.46 -3.30 19.94
N THR A 430 5.98 -2.08 19.66
CA THR A 430 6.57 -0.86 20.22
C THR A 430 6.47 -0.85 21.74
N ILE A 431 5.31 -1.21 22.31
CA ILE A 431 5.11 -1.26 23.76
C ILE A 431 5.98 -2.36 24.38
N CYS A 432 5.94 -3.57 23.83
CA CYS A 432 6.68 -4.70 24.39
C CYS A 432 8.20 -4.49 24.26
N GLN A 433 8.68 -4.08 23.08
CA GLN A 433 10.10 -3.80 22.88
C GLN A 433 10.58 -2.67 23.79
N GLY A 434 9.84 -1.56 23.88
CA GLY A 434 10.18 -0.44 24.76
C GLY A 434 10.31 -0.86 26.23
N LYS A 435 9.35 -1.62 26.74
CA LYS A 435 9.39 -2.16 28.12
C LYS A 435 10.53 -3.14 28.35
N ILE A 436 10.82 -3.99 27.37
CA ILE A 436 11.97 -4.93 27.45
C ILE A 436 13.28 -4.15 27.47
N MET A 437 13.40 -3.12 26.64
CA MET A 437 14.58 -2.23 26.66
C MET A 437 14.75 -1.55 28.02
N ASP A 438 13.67 -1.03 28.61
CA ASP A 438 13.72 -0.38 29.93
C ASP A 438 14.07 -1.36 31.06
N SER A 439 13.65 -2.62 30.96
CA SER A 439 13.84 -3.64 32.02
C SER A 439 15.16 -4.41 31.91
N PHE A 440 15.68 -4.57 30.69
CA PHE A 440 16.89 -5.36 30.42
C PHE A 440 17.92 -4.57 29.63
N ASN A 441 17.82 -4.55 28.30
CA ASN A 441 18.70 -3.82 27.39
C ASN A 441 18.13 -3.78 25.97
N THR A 442 18.74 -2.97 25.10
CA THR A 442 18.36 -2.85 23.69
C THR A 442 18.47 -4.17 22.92
N LEU A 443 19.50 -4.99 23.21
CA LEU A 443 19.66 -6.28 22.54
C LEU A 443 18.48 -7.21 22.81
N ALA A 444 18.02 -7.30 24.06
CA ALA A 444 16.87 -8.12 24.43
C ALA A 444 15.58 -7.66 23.70
N GLY A 445 15.37 -6.33 23.59
CA GLY A 445 14.26 -5.77 22.82
C GLY A 445 14.32 -6.14 21.33
N ASN A 446 15.48 -6.07 20.72
CA ASN A 446 15.66 -6.46 19.32
C ASN A 446 15.51 -7.97 19.10
N LEU A 447 16.01 -8.81 20.01
CA LEU A 447 15.83 -10.27 19.95
C LEU A 447 14.38 -10.69 20.09
N PHE A 448 13.57 -9.95 20.88
CA PHE A 448 12.14 -10.15 20.93
C PHE A 448 11.49 -9.98 19.55
N LEU A 449 11.82 -8.93 18.81
CA LEU A 449 11.33 -8.75 17.44
C LEU A 449 11.85 -9.85 16.48
N CYS A 450 13.11 -10.27 16.63
CA CYS A 450 13.68 -11.37 15.85
C CYS A 450 12.89 -12.68 16.04
N ALA A 451 12.45 -12.97 17.28
CA ALA A 451 11.62 -14.15 17.57
C ALA A 451 10.28 -14.11 16.81
N PHE A 452 9.61 -12.96 16.75
CA PHE A 452 8.37 -12.83 16.00
C PHE A 452 8.57 -12.85 14.49
N LEU A 453 9.66 -12.29 13.97
CA LEU A 453 10.01 -12.44 12.56
C LEU A 453 10.35 -13.90 12.21
N LEU A 454 10.99 -14.64 13.12
CA LEU A 454 11.22 -16.08 12.93
C LEU A 454 9.90 -16.86 12.84
N ILE A 455 8.96 -16.58 13.75
CA ILE A 455 7.61 -17.17 13.71
C ILE A 455 6.93 -16.85 12.37
N GLY A 456 6.97 -15.59 11.94
CA GLY A 456 6.41 -15.17 10.66
C GLY A 456 7.08 -15.85 9.46
N THR A 457 8.41 -16.08 9.51
CA THR A 457 9.14 -16.82 8.48
C THR A 457 8.69 -18.28 8.41
N ILE A 458 8.53 -18.94 9.57
CA ILE A 458 8.04 -20.31 9.65
C ILE A 458 6.62 -20.43 9.11
N ILE A 459 5.73 -19.51 9.48
CA ILE A 459 4.35 -19.48 8.98
C ILE A 459 4.36 -19.28 7.46
N THR A 460 5.11 -18.32 6.95
CA THR A 460 5.22 -18.06 5.51
C THR A 460 5.80 -19.27 4.76
N GLY A 461 6.76 -19.99 5.33
CA GLY A 461 7.35 -21.18 4.75
C GLY A 461 6.44 -22.41 4.77
N ALA A 462 5.74 -22.65 5.89
CA ALA A 462 4.86 -23.80 6.06
C ALA A 462 3.60 -23.72 5.20
N ASP A 463 3.04 -22.53 5.02
CA ASP A 463 1.78 -22.33 4.31
C ASP A 463 1.89 -22.25 2.79
N GLN A 464 3.08 -22.22 2.24
CA GLN A 464 3.25 -22.15 0.79
C GLN A 464 2.57 -23.32 0.05
N SER A 465 2.53 -24.51 0.64
CA SER A 465 1.83 -25.68 0.10
C SER A 465 0.30 -25.65 0.31
N ILE A 466 -0.15 -25.15 1.46
CA ILE A 466 -1.57 -25.04 1.81
C ILE A 466 -2.24 -23.91 1.04
N LEU A 467 -1.55 -22.77 0.87
CA LEU A 467 -2.04 -21.63 0.09
C LEU A 467 -2.32 -22.02 -1.38
N ILE A 468 -1.42 -22.78 -2.02
CA ILE A 468 -1.63 -23.28 -3.39
C ILE A 468 -2.88 -24.15 -3.47
N TYR A 469 -2.98 -25.10 -2.56
CA TYR A 469 -4.12 -26.02 -2.55
C TYR A 469 -5.45 -25.29 -2.33
N MET A 470 -5.48 -24.30 -1.43
CA MET A 470 -6.70 -23.52 -1.14
C MET A 470 -7.06 -22.55 -2.27
N THR A 471 -6.10 -21.89 -2.89
CA THR A 471 -6.33 -20.97 -4.02
C THR A 471 -6.89 -21.74 -5.22
N ILE A 472 -6.32 -22.91 -5.55
CA ILE A 472 -6.83 -23.78 -6.62
C ILE A 472 -8.23 -24.28 -6.28
N LYS A 473 -8.49 -24.66 -5.04
CA LYS A 473 -9.81 -25.12 -4.58
C LYS A 473 -10.86 -24.00 -4.60
N HIS A 474 -10.47 -22.77 -4.25
CA HIS A 474 -11.36 -21.61 -4.28
C HIS A 474 -11.67 -21.18 -5.71
N ARG A 475 -10.67 -21.10 -6.61
CA ARG A 475 -10.87 -20.85 -8.04
C ARG A 475 -11.77 -21.91 -8.69
N LYS A 476 -11.58 -23.20 -8.36
CA LYS A 476 -12.48 -24.27 -8.83
C LYS A 476 -13.90 -24.11 -8.33
N LYS A 477 -14.11 -23.64 -7.11
CA LYS A 477 -15.44 -23.42 -6.52
C LYS A 477 -16.14 -22.19 -7.13
N THR A 478 -15.41 -21.12 -7.44
CA THR A 478 -15.93 -19.89 -8.05
C THR A 478 -16.19 -20.08 -9.55
N LEU A 479 -15.33 -20.82 -10.26
CA LEU A 479 -15.55 -21.23 -11.66
C LEU A 479 -16.66 -22.29 -11.80
N GLY A 480 -16.88 -23.11 -10.78
CA GLY A 480 -17.98 -24.09 -10.75
C GLY A 480 -19.37 -23.47 -10.64
N CYS A 481 -19.48 -22.21 -10.20
CA CYS A 481 -20.72 -21.42 -10.23
C CYS A 481 -20.95 -20.71 -11.58
N LEU A 482 -19.90 -20.56 -12.38
CA LEU A 482 -19.96 -19.95 -13.71
C LEU A 482 -19.77 -21.01 -14.81
N ASN A 483 -20.80 -21.81 -15.08
CA ASN A 483 -20.93 -22.66 -16.28
C ASN A 483 -20.23 -24.04 -16.25
N THR A 484 -20.84 -24.99 -15.60
CA THR A 484 -20.50 -26.42 -15.62
C THR A 484 -20.50 -27.06 -17.04
N LYS A 485 -21.12 -26.44 -18.06
CA LYS A 485 -21.14 -26.97 -19.44
C LYS A 485 -19.98 -26.51 -20.35
N LYS A 486 -19.34 -25.36 -20.07
CA LYS A 486 -18.20 -24.90 -20.90
C LYS A 486 -16.84 -25.41 -20.42
N ALA A 487 -16.71 -25.64 -19.11
CA ALA A 487 -15.47 -26.16 -18.54
C ALA A 487 -15.24 -27.66 -18.87
N THR A 488 -16.28 -28.48 -18.91
CA THR A 488 -16.19 -29.90 -19.33
C THR A 488 -15.76 -30.03 -20.78
N LEU A 489 -16.30 -29.22 -21.68
CA LEU A 489 -15.94 -29.26 -23.12
C LEU A 489 -14.48 -28.80 -23.37
N PHE A 490 -13.95 -27.91 -22.58
CA PHE A 490 -12.55 -27.46 -22.68
C PHE A 490 -11.57 -28.55 -22.21
N TRP A 491 -11.90 -29.27 -21.14
CA TRP A 491 -11.07 -30.35 -20.61
C TRP A 491 -11.15 -31.64 -21.42
N ASP A 492 -12.27 -31.97 -21.96
CA ASP A 492 -12.42 -33.14 -22.83
C ASP A 492 -11.69 -32.97 -24.18
N GLY A 493 -11.69 -31.76 -24.74
CA GLY A 493 -10.89 -31.43 -25.94
C GLY A 493 -9.37 -31.46 -25.69
N TYR A 494 -8.92 -31.17 -24.47
CA TYR A 494 -7.52 -31.18 -24.11
C TYR A 494 -7.01 -32.59 -23.76
N SER A 495 -7.87 -33.42 -23.14
CA SER A 495 -7.57 -34.81 -22.81
C SER A 495 -7.37 -35.66 -24.09
N GLN A 496 -8.16 -35.42 -25.15
CA GLN A 496 -7.99 -36.12 -26.42
C GLN A 496 -6.71 -35.75 -27.21
N LYS A 497 -6.21 -34.49 -27.05
CA LYS A 497 -4.93 -34.10 -27.66
C LYS A 497 -3.69 -34.58 -26.88
N SER A 498 -3.82 -34.82 -25.57
CA SER A 498 -2.72 -35.25 -24.69
C SER A 498 -2.38 -36.74 -24.80
N SER A 499 -3.28 -37.57 -25.37
CA SER A 499 -3.03 -38.99 -25.50
C SER A 499 -2.01 -39.38 -26.60
N ARG A 500 -1.55 -38.43 -27.41
CA ARG A 500 -0.58 -38.66 -28.51
C ARG A 500 0.86 -38.15 -28.24
N SER A 501 1.15 -37.51 -27.09
CA SER A 501 2.53 -37.10 -26.76
C SER A 501 2.78 -37.25 -25.26
N LYS A 502 2.82 -38.49 -24.81
CA LYS A 502 3.30 -38.83 -23.46
C LYS A 502 4.83 -38.76 -23.45
N HIS A 503 5.43 -37.79 -22.82
CA HIS A 503 6.66 -37.76 -22.01
C HIS A 503 7.44 -36.44 -21.94
N ARG A 504 7.01 -35.35 -22.61
CA ARG A 504 7.74 -34.06 -22.51
C ARG A 504 6.90 -32.88 -22.02
N ALA A 505 5.59 -32.95 -22.05
CA ALA A 505 4.67 -31.82 -21.76
C ALA A 505 4.22 -31.71 -20.30
N ARG A 506 4.75 -32.53 -19.37
CA ARG A 506 4.30 -32.55 -17.97
C ARG A 506 4.97 -31.50 -17.08
N TRP A 507 6.10 -30.94 -17.54
CA TRP A 507 6.82 -29.90 -16.82
C TRP A 507 6.50 -28.48 -17.31
N ASP A 508 6.27 -28.32 -18.61
CA ASP A 508 5.99 -27.01 -19.20
C ASP A 508 4.57 -26.51 -18.92
N PHE A 509 3.65 -27.42 -18.60
CA PHE A 509 2.26 -27.06 -18.29
C PHE A 509 2.05 -26.54 -16.85
N CYS A 510 2.92 -26.90 -15.91
CA CYS A 510 2.91 -26.34 -14.57
C CYS A 510 3.53 -24.93 -14.52
N VAL A 511 4.36 -24.56 -15.49
CA VAL A 511 5.05 -23.27 -15.56
C VAL A 511 4.25 -22.21 -16.33
N SER A 512 3.33 -22.63 -17.21
CA SER A 512 2.53 -21.73 -18.05
C SER A 512 1.16 -21.36 -17.45
N LEU A 513 0.80 -21.86 -16.27
CA LEU A 513 -0.45 -21.56 -15.55
C LEU A 513 -0.19 -20.88 -14.18
N HIS A 514 1.03 -20.39 -13.97
CA HIS A 514 1.37 -19.58 -12.81
C HIS A 514 1.75 -18.19 -13.21
#